data_13fc5160de47f29933fb9de9b6a6bd67
#
_entry.id   13fc5160de47f29933fb9de9b6a6bd67
#
_cell.length_a   1.000
_cell.length_b   1.000
_cell.length_c   1.000
_cell.angle_alpha   90.00
_cell.angle_beta   90.00
_cell.angle_gamma   90.00
#
_symmetry.space_group_name_H-M   'P 1'
#
loop_
_entity.id
_entity.type
_entity.pdbx_description
1 polymer ?
#
loop_
_entity_poly.entity_id
_entity_poly.type
_entity_poly.pdbx_seq_one_letter_code
_entity_poly.pdbx_strand_id
1 'polypeptide(L)' 'MSEIRLGAVESKFADIIWNNEPLRPVELEKLAEAELNWKRTTTLTILKRLCERGIFQNKDRMITSLISREEFY' A
#
# COMPACT_ATOMS: atom_id res chain seq x y z
N MET A 1 21.04 -8.82 -3.80
CA MET A 1 20.16 -8.88 -2.93
C MET A 1 19.24 -7.79 -2.90
N SER A 2 18.14 -8.06 -2.93
CA SER A 2 17.20 -7.13 -3.03
C SER A 2 16.86 -6.56 -1.82
N GLU A 3 16.75 -5.37 -1.81
CA GLU A 3 16.62 -4.85 -0.64
C GLU A 3 15.48 -3.97 -0.52
N ILE A 4 14.41 -4.34 -1.12
CA ILE A 4 13.19 -3.62 -0.87
C ILE A 4 12.80 -3.92 0.55
N ARG A 5 12.93 -2.94 1.40
CA ARG A 5 12.53 -3.07 2.78
C ARG A 5 11.53 -2.00 3.11
N LEU A 6 10.52 -2.35 3.88
CA LEU A 6 9.53 -1.40 4.33
C LEU A 6 9.81 -1.08 5.80
N GLY A 7 9.68 0.19 6.15
CA GLY A 7 9.71 0.56 7.55
C GLY A 7 8.50 -0.01 8.27
N ALA A 8 8.52 0.05 9.61
CA ALA A 8 7.44 -0.53 10.40
C ALA A 8 6.08 0.03 10.00
N VAL A 9 6.00 1.35 9.77
CA VAL A 9 4.74 1.98 9.43
C VAL A 9 4.33 1.65 8.00
N GLU A 10 5.31 1.64 7.08
CA GLU A 10 5.03 1.28 5.70
C GLU A 10 4.56 -0.17 5.59
N SER A 11 5.11 -1.02 6.45
CA SER A 11 4.72 -2.41 6.48
C SER A 11 3.25 -2.55 6.90
N LYS A 12 2.81 -1.77 7.87
CA LYS A 12 1.41 -1.77 8.27
C LYS A 12 0.51 -1.28 7.14
N PHE A 13 0.96 -0.26 6.41
CA PHE A 13 0.21 0.27 5.28
C PHE A 13 0.09 -0.79 4.19
N ALA A 14 1.17 -1.49 3.90
CA ALA A 14 1.13 -2.56 2.91
C ALA A 14 0.18 -3.67 3.33
N ASP A 15 0.17 -4.02 4.61
CA ASP A 15 -0.75 -5.03 5.12
C ASP A 15 -2.21 -4.62 4.92
N ILE A 16 -2.53 -3.35 5.06
CA ILE A 16 -3.88 -2.85 4.81
C ILE A 16 -4.29 -3.17 3.38
N ILE A 17 -3.38 -2.94 2.43
CA ILE A 17 -3.69 -3.21 1.03
C ILE A 17 -3.82 -4.71 0.79
N TRP A 18 -2.87 -5.50 1.26
CA TRP A 18 -2.91 -6.95 1.06
C TRP A 18 -4.17 -7.58 1.67
N ASN A 19 -4.63 -7.05 2.80
CA ASN A 19 -5.80 -7.61 3.47
C ASN A 19 -7.11 -7.17 2.83
N ASN A 20 -7.09 -6.11 2.04
CA ASN A 20 -8.32 -5.53 1.50
C ASN A 20 -8.37 -5.45 -0.02
N GLU A 21 -7.34 -5.90 -0.71
CA GLU A 21 -7.32 -5.79 -2.17
C GLU A 21 -8.39 -6.67 -2.82
N PRO A 22 -8.94 -6.25 -3.94
CA PRO A 22 -8.71 -4.96 -4.55
C PRO A 22 -9.53 -3.87 -3.86
N LEU A 23 -8.97 -2.67 -3.80
CA LEU A 23 -9.68 -1.58 -3.15
C LEU A 23 -9.45 -0.29 -3.93
N ARG A 24 -10.37 0.64 -3.76
CA ARG A 24 -10.25 1.94 -4.43
C ARG A 24 -9.36 2.86 -3.60
N PRO A 25 -8.73 3.85 -4.26
CA PRO A 25 -7.91 4.81 -3.50
C PRO A 25 -8.65 5.48 -2.35
N VAL A 26 -9.93 5.81 -2.54
CA VAL A 26 -10.69 6.46 -1.48
C VAL A 26 -10.87 5.53 -0.28
N GLU A 27 -11.02 4.24 -0.54
CA GLU A 27 -11.15 3.26 0.54
C GLU A 27 -9.84 3.14 1.30
N LEU A 28 -8.73 3.14 0.56
CA LEU A 28 -7.41 3.06 1.17
C LEU A 28 -7.15 4.30 2.03
N GLU A 29 -7.57 5.47 1.55
CA GLU A 29 -7.40 6.69 2.33
C GLU A 29 -8.14 6.60 3.66
N LYS A 30 -9.34 6.06 3.64
CA LYS A 30 -10.12 5.93 4.87
C LYS A 30 -9.49 4.94 5.84
N LEU A 31 -9.00 3.83 5.31
CA LEU A 31 -8.35 2.82 6.15
C LEU A 31 -7.05 3.35 6.74
N ALA A 32 -6.27 4.06 5.93
CA ALA A 32 -5.02 4.62 6.42
C ALA A 32 -5.27 5.66 7.50
N GLU A 33 -6.31 6.46 7.34
CA GLU A 33 -6.66 7.43 8.36
C GLU A 33 -7.10 6.73 9.66
N ALA A 34 -7.93 5.71 9.52
CA ALA A 34 -8.45 5.02 10.70
C ALA A 34 -7.38 4.23 11.44
N GLU A 35 -6.48 3.60 10.70
CA GLU A 35 -5.51 2.70 11.33
C GLU A 35 -4.14 3.31 11.56
N LEU A 36 -3.75 4.26 10.74
CA LEU A 36 -2.42 4.86 10.84
C LEU A 36 -2.48 6.36 11.17
N ASN A 37 -3.66 6.92 11.17
CA ASN A 37 -3.86 8.36 11.40
C ASN A 37 -3.12 9.19 10.35
N TRP A 38 -3.08 8.69 9.12
CA TRP A 38 -2.43 9.37 8.02
C TRP A 38 -3.39 10.26 7.28
N LYS A 39 -2.87 11.42 6.85
CA LYS A 39 -3.64 12.31 5.99
C LYS A 39 -3.64 11.76 4.56
N ARG A 40 -4.61 12.22 3.77
CA ARG A 40 -4.72 11.80 2.39
C ARG A 40 -3.41 11.98 1.61
N THR A 41 -2.76 13.13 1.77
CA THR A 41 -1.52 13.39 1.03
C THR A 41 -0.43 12.40 1.39
N THR A 42 -0.29 12.08 2.67
CA THR A 42 0.68 11.08 3.11
C THR A 42 0.36 9.72 2.50
N THR A 43 -0.92 9.34 2.56
CA THR A 43 -1.35 8.06 2.02
C THR A 43 -1.00 7.93 0.55
N LEU A 44 -1.34 8.96 -0.24
CA LEU A 44 -1.09 8.90 -1.68
C LEU A 44 0.39 8.93 -2.01
N THR A 45 1.18 9.67 -1.24
CA THR A 45 2.63 9.73 -1.45
C THR A 45 3.27 8.37 -1.20
N ILE A 46 2.89 7.71 -0.13
CA ILE A 46 3.45 6.40 0.19
C ILE A 46 2.97 5.36 -0.80
N LEU A 47 1.68 5.42 -1.18
CA LEU A 47 1.15 4.51 -2.19
C LEU A 47 1.93 4.62 -3.50
N LYS A 48 2.17 5.86 -3.95
CA LYS A 48 2.93 6.06 -5.17
C LYS A 48 4.33 5.46 -5.07
N ARG A 49 4.97 5.64 -3.92
CA ARG A 49 6.30 5.10 -3.70
C ARG A 49 6.31 3.58 -3.79
N LEU A 50 5.31 2.93 -3.19
CA LEU A 50 5.24 1.47 -3.23
C LEU A 50 4.89 0.97 -4.63
N CYS A 51 4.09 1.73 -5.38
CA CYS A 51 3.81 1.38 -6.76
C CYS A 51 5.06 1.48 -7.62
N GLU A 52 5.87 2.50 -7.38
CA GLU A 52 7.11 2.67 -8.13
C GLU A 52 8.11 1.56 -7.83
N ARG A 53 8.02 0.98 -6.64
CA ARG A 53 8.88 -0.16 -6.29
C ARG A 53 8.37 -1.48 -6.85
N GLY A 54 7.19 -1.47 -7.48
CA GLY A 54 6.65 -2.67 -8.10
C GLY A 54 5.92 -3.59 -7.15
N ILE A 55 5.56 -3.13 -5.96
CA ILE A 55 4.85 -3.95 -4.98
C ILE A 55 3.35 -3.92 -5.22
N PHE A 56 2.83 -2.74 -5.53
CA PHE A 56 1.41 -2.57 -5.79
C PHE A 56 1.20 -1.83 -7.11
N GLN A 57 -0.03 -1.86 -7.59
CA GLN A 57 -0.39 -1.10 -8.77
C GLN A 57 -1.77 -0.49 -8.58
N ASN A 58 -1.99 0.64 -9.25
CA ASN A 58 -3.29 1.29 -9.27
C ASN A 58 -3.73 1.29 -10.73
N LYS A 59 -4.59 0.34 -11.07
CA LYS A 59 -5.04 0.19 -12.44
C LYS A 59 -6.55 0.18 -12.46
N ASP A 60 -7.13 0.97 -13.37
CA ASP A 60 -8.59 1.06 -13.49
C ASP A 60 -9.22 1.47 -12.17
N ARG A 61 -8.54 2.38 -11.44
CA ARG A 61 -9.01 2.91 -10.17
C ARG A 61 -9.12 1.84 -9.09
N MET A 62 -8.40 0.74 -9.26
CA MET A 62 -8.33 -0.31 -8.24
C MET A 62 -6.89 -0.56 -7.88
N ILE A 63 -6.64 -0.68 -6.59
CA ILE A 63 -5.31 -0.95 -6.09
C ILE A 63 -5.19 -2.43 -5.80
N THR A 64 -4.19 -3.06 -6.39
CA THR A 64 -3.93 -4.48 -6.17
C THR A 64 -2.43 -4.69 -6.00
N SER A 65 -2.07 -5.86 -5.48
CA SER A 65 -0.66 -6.18 -5.30
C SER A 65 -0.10 -6.81 -6.56
N LEU A 66 1.15 -6.49 -6.85
CA LEU A 66 1.91 -7.15 -7.90
C LEU A 66 2.74 -8.27 -7.30
N ILE A 67 3.04 -8.17 -6.00
CA ILE A 67 3.77 -9.17 -5.26
C ILE A 67 2.93 -9.50 -4.04
N SER A 68 2.72 -10.79 -3.79
CA SER A 68 1.92 -11.18 -2.64
C SER A 68 2.73 -10.96 -1.35
N ARG A 69 2.02 -10.94 -0.24
CA ARG A 69 2.67 -10.79 1.06
C ARG A 69 3.69 -11.90 1.28
N GLU A 70 3.32 -13.12 0.93
CA GLU A 70 4.21 -14.25 1.09
C GLU A 70 5.45 -14.13 0.21
N GLU A 71 5.28 -13.59 -0.99
CA GLU A 71 6.41 -13.41 -1.88
C GLU A 71 7.32 -12.28 -1.41
N PHE A 72 6.74 -11.26 -0.77
CA PHE A 72 7.52 -10.11 -0.34
C PHE A 72 8.35 -10.45 0.91
N TYR A 73 7.78 -11.16 1.84
CA TYR A 73 8.47 -11.57 3.06
C TYR A 73 9.01 -13.02 2.92
#